data_f595ed36bd6853bc267424ce535fe76e
#
_entry.id   f595ed36bd6853bc267424ce535fe76e
#
_cell.length_a   1.000
_cell.length_b   1.000
_cell.length_c   1.000
_cell.angle_alpha   90.00
_cell.angle_beta   90.00
_cell.angle_gamma   90.00
#
_symmetry.space_group_name_H-M   'P 1'
#
loop_
_entity.id
_entity.type
_entity.pdbx_description
1 polymer ?
#
loop_
_entity_poly.entity_id
_entity_poly.type
_entity_poly.pdbx_seq_one_letter_code
_entity_poly.pdbx_strand_id
1 'polypeptide(L)'
;MKKYIIAAALLIGTGTLVLTTVQSCQTMATSDLGLSIIKRVLLNGIDKGMGIYSNKEAFLQNNMVDKALPKELRDINSTLEKIAPSLVAKERDFIAQAAAYTVNISKPILQGAVNSLNAQDVTRIIQGTTATQILKEKTSQQLVAAIAPKVDEKLNEYGIAKTINTALSGNNLLGSLLGGSSNNVNTGGLSKLASEQLVNGLFNIIEDYEHQNSKALLGPLGK
;
A
#
# COMPACT_ATOMS: atom_id res chain seq x y z
N MET A 1 62.75 -25.97 -7.37
CA MET A 1 61.89 -25.21 -6.47
C MET A 1 61.60 -23.79 -6.97
N LYS A 2 61.17 -23.58 -8.23
CA LYS A 2 60.91 -22.26 -8.84
C LYS A 2 59.53 -22.19 -9.56
N LYS A 3 58.66 -23.18 -9.36
CA LYS A 3 57.38 -23.23 -10.09
C LYS A 3 56.14 -22.89 -9.25
N TYR A 4 56.25 -22.60 -7.97
CA TYR A 4 55.11 -22.35 -7.10
C TYR A 4 54.87 -20.87 -6.73
N ILE A 5 55.75 -19.96 -7.16
CA ILE A 5 55.65 -18.52 -6.81
C ILE A 5 54.77 -17.78 -7.81
N ILE A 6 54.55 -18.27 -9.01
CA ILE A 6 53.76 -17.59 -10.07
C ILE A 6 52.25 -17.76 -9.90
N ALA A 7 51.82 -18.85 -9.25
CA ALA A 7 50.41 -19.15 -9.08
C ALA A 7 49.72 -18.32 -7.99
N ALA A 8 50.48 -17.79 -7.03
CA ALA A 8 49.92 -17.01 -5.92
C ALA A 8 49.63 -15.51 -6.26
N ALA A 9 50.33 -14.99 -7.28
CA ALA A 9 50.11 -13.58 -7.68
C ALA A 9 48.88 -13.33 -8.57
N LEU A 10 48.35 -14.34 -9.23
CA LEU A 10 47.20 -14.26 -10.12
C LEU A 10 45.86 -14.32 -9.38
N LEU A 11 45.84 -14.85 -8.15
CA LEU A 11 44.61 -14.95 -7.34
C LEU A 11 44.30 -13.65 -6.56
N ILE A 12 45.30 -12.80 -6.35
CA ILE A 12 45.11 -11.51 -5.64
C ILE A 12 44.57 -10.43 -6.60
N GLY A 13 44.82 -10.52 -7.90
CA GLY A 13 44.38 -9.54 -8.89
C GLY A 13 42.92 -9.63 -9.29
N THR A 14 42.28 -10.81 -9.15
CA THR A 14 40.86 -10.95 -9.55
C THR A 14 39.87 -10.67 -8.43
N GLY A 15 40.29 -10.74 -7.17
CA GLY A 15 39.43 -10.47 -6.01
C GLY A 15 39.15 -8.98 -5.75
N THR A 16 40.07 -8.12 -6.14
CA THR A 16 39.93 -6.66 -5.88
C THR A 16 39.07 -5.94 -6.90
N LEU A 17 38.96 -6.44 -8.14
CA LEU A 17 38.11 -5.83 -9.17
C LEU A 17 36.62 -6.11 -8.96
N VAL A 18 36.25 -7.23 -8.34
CA VAL A 18 34.86 -7.57 -8.05
C VAL A 18 34.32 -6.78 -6.86
N LEU A 19 35.18 -6.48 -5.87
CA LEU A 19 34.77 -5.71 -4.68
C LEU A 19 34.56 -4.21 -4.99
N THR A 20 35.29 -3.64 -5.95
CA THR A 20 35.14 -2.24 -6.32
C THR A 20 33.88 -1.95 -7.15
N THR A 21 33.41 -2.91 -7.94
CA THR A 21 32.17 -2.74 -8.71
C THR A 21 30.91 -2.82 -7.84
N VAL A 22 30.91 -3.67 -6.81
CA VAL A 22 29.78 -3.76 -5.87
C VAL A 22 29.73 -2.52 -4.96
N GLN A 23 30.87 -1.99 -4.53
CA GLN A 23 30.92 -0.78 -3.72
C GLN A 23 30.50 0.47 -4.50
N SER A 24 30.78 0.56 -5.80
CA SER A 24 30.40 1.74 -6.59
C SER A 24 28.88 1.81 -6.83
N CYS A 25 28.21 0.66 -7.03
CA CYS A 25 26.75 0.62 -7.15
C CYS A 25 26.05 0.96 -5.81
N GLN A 26 26.59 0.46 -4.71
CA GLN A 26 26.04 0.70 -3.37
C GLN A 26 26.20 2.17 -2.94
N THR A 27 27.33 2.82 -3.28
CA THR A 27 27.57 4.23 -3.00
C THR A 27 26.69 5.18 -3.82
N MET A 28 26.38 4.87 -5.06
CA MET A 28 25.43 5.69 -5.85
C MET A 28 23.99 5.55 -5.35
N ALA A 29 23.58 4.35 -4.97
CA ALA A 29 22.24 4.11 -4.48
C ALA A 29 21.96 4.74 -3.11
N THR A 30 22.95 4.72 -2.21
CA THR A 30 22.86 5.39 -0.89
C THR A 30 23.19 6.88 -0.95
N SER A 31 23.53 7.42 -2.12
CA SER A 31 23.78 8.83 -2.34
C SER A 31 22.49 9.66 -2.21
N ASP A 32 22.63 10.93 -1.94
CA ASP A 32 21.52 11.89 -1.92
C ASP A 32 20.69 11.87 -3.21
N LEU A 33 21.34 11.57 -4.34
CA LEU A 33 20.69 11.42 -5.64
C LEU A 33 19.76 10.21 -5.67
N GLY A 34 20.22 9.03 -5.24
CA GLY A 34 19.41 7.82 -5.18
C GLY A 34 18.19 8.00 -4.26
N LEU A 35 18.39 8.56 -3.08
CA LEU A 35 17.34 8.87 -2.14
C LEU A 35 16.33 9.89 -2.73
N SER A 36 16.80 10.91 -3.45
CA SER A 36 15.93 11.91 -4.08
C SER A 36 15.05 11.32 -5.18
N ILE A 37 15.58 10.37 -5.97
CA ILE A 37 14.82 9.66 -7.01
C ILE A 37 13.71 8.83 -6.37
N ILE A 38 14.03 8.06 -5.34
CA ILE A 38 13.05 7.23 -4.61
C ILE A 38 11.94 8.12 -4.02
N LYS A 39 12.31 9.19 -3.33
CA LYS A 39 11.33 10.15 -2.77
C LYS A 39 10.42 10.71 -3.85
N ARG A 40 10.96 11.11 -4.99
CA ARG A 40 10.17 11.65 -6.10
C ARG A 40 9.18 10.64 -6.68
N VAL A 41 9.59 9.39 -6.87
CA VAL A 41 8.68 8.34 -7.37
C VAL A 41 7.56 8.07 -6.38
N LEU A 42 7.88 7.98 -5.09
CA LEU A 42 6.85 7.80 -4.05
C LEU A 42 5.90 9.00 -3.97
N LEU A 43 6.40 10.23 -4.02
CA LEU A 43 5.54 11.42 -4.01
C LEU A 43 4.61 11.46 -5.22
N ASN A 44 5.11 11.14 -6.42
CA ASN A 44 4.27 11.05 -7.61
C ASN A 44 3.24 9.92 -7.52
N GLY A 45 3.61 8.77 -6.97
CA GLY A 45 2.68 7.67 -6.70
C GLY A 45 1.59 8.07 -5.69
N ILE A 46 1.96 8.78 -4.63
CA ILE A 46 1.03 9.36 -3.66
C ILE A 46 0.08 10.34 -4.36
N ASP A 47 0.59 11.26 -5.16
CA ASP A 47 -0.25 12.24 -5.86
C ASP A 47 -1.20 11.56 -6.85
N LYS A 48 -0.76 10.51 -7.56
CA LYS A 48 -1.63 9.67 -8.41
C LYS A 48 -2.73 8.99 -7.57
N GLY A 49 -2.37 8.37 -6.45
CA GLY A 49 -3.32 7.74 -5.53
C GLY A 49 -4.34 8.74 -4.97
N MET A 50 -3.89 9.90 -4.53
CA MET A 50 -4.75 10.97 -4.03
C MET A 50 -5.67 11.52 -5.13
N GLY A 51 -5.20 11.63 -6.36
CA GLY A 51 -6.02 12.02 -7.52
C GLY A 51 -7.14 11.04 -7.80
N ILE A 52 -6.88 9.72 -7.72
CA ILE A 52 -7.90 8.68 -7.85
C ILE A 52 -8.89 8.76 -6.69
N TYR A 53 -8.42 8.91 -5.46
CA TYR A 53 -9.27 8.95 -4.26
C TYR A 53 -10.15 10.19 -4.19
N SER A 54 -9.69 11.32 -4.72
CA SER A 54 -10.48 12.57 -4.77
C SER A 54 -11.53 12.59 -5.87
N ASN A 55 -11.48 11.67 -6.83
CA ASN A 55 -12.40 11.58 -7.95
C ASN A 55 -13.22 10.29 -7.86
N LYS A 56 -14.53 10.42 -7.63
CA LYS A 56 -15.45 9.30 -7.43
C LYS A 56 -15.43 8.31 -8.60
N GLU A 57 -15.50 8.80 -9.82
CA GLU A 57 -15.52 7.97 -11.03
C GLU A 57 -14.21 7.22 -11.20
N ALA A 58 -13.07 7.90 -11.04
CA ALA A 58 -11.76 7.29 -11.11
C ALA A 58 -11.57 6.22 -10.01
N PHE A 59 -12.09 6.47 -8.80
CA PHE A 59 -12.05 5.52 -7.69
C PHE A 59 -12.87 4.26 -7.99
N LEU A 60 -14.10 4.42 -8.44
CA LEU A 60 -15.02 3.31 -8.75
C LEU A 60 -14.55 2.45 -9.94
N GLN A 61 -13.79 3.03 -10.87
CA GLN A 61 -13.20 2.31 -11.99
C GLN A 61 -11.86 1.65 -11.64
N ASN A 62 -11.29 1.94 -10.47
CA ASN A 62 -9.98 1.45 -10.07
C ASN A 62 -10.08 0.11 -9.33
N ASN A 63 -9.65 -0.97 -9.98
CA ASN A 63 -9.70 -2.32 -9.41
C ASN A 63 -8.68 -2.58 -8.29
N MET A 64 -7.73 -1.68 -8.04
CA MET A 64 -6.72 -1.85 -6.98
C MET A 64 -7.34 -1.73 -5.59
N VAL A 65 -8.42 -0.97 -5.45
CA VAL A 65 -9.18 -0.86 -4.20
C VAL A 65 -9.94 -2.15 -3.92
N ASP A 66 -10.60 -2.73 -4.94
CA ASP A 66 -11.30 -4.01 -4.81
C ASP A 66 -10.32 -5.15 -4.48
N LYS A 67 -9.12 -5.14 -5.07
CA LYS A 67 -8.05 -6.11 -4.76
C LYS A 67 -7.52 -5.99 -3.33
N ALA A 68 -7.68 -4.85 -2.68
CA ALA A 68 -7.27 -4.66 -1.30
C ALA A 68 -8.17 -5.39 -0.28
N LEU A 69 -9.38 -5.77 -0.68
CA LEU A 69 -10.27 -6.59 0.15
C LEU A 69 -9.68 -8.00 0.35
N PRO A 70 -9.74 -8.58 1.55
CA PRO A 70 -9.53 -10.00 1.76
C PRO A 70 -10.42 -10.85 0.85
N LYS A 71 -9.93 -12.04 0.48
CA LYS A 71 -10.66 -12.93 -0.44
C LYS A 71 -12.08 -13.23 0.05
N GLU A 72 -12.23 -13.49 1.34
CA GLU A 72 -13.51 -13.81 2.00
C GLU A 72 -14.53 -12.67 1.82
N LEU A 73 -14.11 -11.43 1.97
CA LEU A 73 -14.98 -10.26 1.77
C LEU A 73 -15.31 -10.05 0.28
N ARG A 74 -14.39 -10.35 -0.64
CA ARG A 74 -14.68 -10.30 -2.08
C ARG A 74 -15.72 -11.34 -2.48
N ASP A 75 -15.64 -12.54 -1.92
CA ASP A 75 -16.60 -13.63 -2.18
C ASP A 75 -18.00 -13.25 -1.65
N ILE A 76 -18.07 -12.62 -0.47
CA ILE A 76 -19.32 -12.07 0.09
C ILE A 76 -19.87 -10.96 -0.79
N ASN A 77 -19.06 -9.99 -1.20
CA ASN A 77 -19.48 -8.91 -2.09
C ASN A 77 -20.01 -9.45 -3.43
N SER A 78 -19.33 -10.43 -4.02
CA SER A 78 -19.76 -11.10 -5.25
C SER A 78 -21.11 -11.80 -5.08
N THR A 79 -21.39 -12.36 -3.92
CA THR A 79 -22.68 -12.98 -3.60
C THR A 79 -23.76 -11.92 -3.40
N LEU A 80 -23.46 -10.85 -2.64
CA LEU A 80 -24.38 -9.73 -2.43
C LEU A 80 -24.73 -9.02 -3.73
N GLU A 81 -23.79 -8.89 -4.67
CA GLU A 81 -24.03 -8.27 -5.98
C GLU A 81 -25.11 -9.01 -6.78
N LYS A 82 -25.22 -10.35 -6.62
CA LYS A 82 -26.24 -11.17 -7.27
C LYS A 82 -27.62 -11.08 -6.62
N ILE A 83 -27.67 -10.92 -5.29
CA ILE A 83 -28.95 -10.96 -4.54
C ILE A 83 -29.46 -9.57 -4.14
N ALA A 84 -28.56 -8.59 -4.00
CA ALA A 84 -28.87 -7.22 -3.57
C ALA A 84 -27.98 -6.17 -4.28
N PRO A 85 -28.02 -6.07 -5.63
CA PRO A 85 -27.12 -5.20 -6.40
C PRO A 85 -27.23 -3.71 -6.00
N SER A 86 -28.41 -3.26 -5.62
CA SER A 86 -28.61 -1.87 -5.14
C SER A 86 -27.90 -1.57 -3.82
N LEU A 87 -27.72 -2.58 -2.98
CA LEU A 87 -26.97 -2.43 -1.72
C LEU A 87 -25.47 -2.30 -2.01
N VAL A 88 -24.93 -3.16 -2.87
CA VAL A 88 -23.50 -3.09 -3.27
C VAL A 88 -23.19 -1.77 -3.97
N ALA A 89 -24.09 -1.27 -4.82
CA ALA A 89 -23.93 0.03 -5.46
C ALA A 89 -23.87 1.17 -4.44
N LYS A 90 -24.71 1.16 -3.42
CA LYS A 90 -24.69 2.15 -2.32
C LYS A 90 -23.42 2.04 -1.48
N GLU A 91 -22.96 0.82 -1.18
CA GLU A 91 -21.72 0.58 -0.47
C GLU A 91 -20.52 1.11 -1.25
N ARG A 92 -20.43 0.82 -2.55
CA ARG A 92 -19.36 1.35 -3.42
C ARG A 92 -19.38 2.88 -3.47
N ASP A 93 -20.54 3.47 -3.60
CA ASP A 93 -20.72 4.93 -3.58
C ASP A 93 -20.23 5.55 -2.26
N PHE A 94 -20.60 4.93 -1.16
CA PHE A 94 -20.15 5.31 0.18
C PHE A 94 -18.62 5.22 0.32
N ILE A 95 -18.02 4.09 -0.10
CA ILE A 95 -16.56 3.89 -0.01
C ILE A 95 -15.83 4.95 -0.84
N ALA A 96 -16.33 5.28 -2.04
CA ALA A 96 -15.76 6.32 -2.87
C ALA A 96 -15.82 7.71 -2.20
N GLN A 97 -16.93 8.05 -1.54
CA GLN A 97 -17.04 9.29 -0.77
C GLN A 97 -16.10 9.29 0.44
N ALA A 98 -16.03 8.17 1.17
CA ALA A 98 -15.11 8.02 2.29
C ALA A 98 -13.66 8.20 1.82
N ALA A 99 -13.28 7.63 0.68
CA ALA A 99 -11.96 7.78 0.08
C ALA A 99 -11.61 9.26 -0.14
N ALA A 100 -12.52 10.05 -0.72
CA ALA A 100 -12.31 11.47 -0.95
C ALA A 100 -12.04 12.26 0.34
N TYR A 101 -12.76 11.95 1.42
CA TYR A 101 -12.53 12.59 2.72
C TYR A 101 -11.18 12.21 3.34
N THR A 102 -10.63 11.02 3.03
CA THR A 102 -9.36 10.57 3.61
C THR A 102 -8.14 11.23 2.96
N VAL A 103 -8.28 11.83 1.79
CA VAL A 103 -7.16 12.46 1.04
C VAL A 103 -6.42 13.49 1.89
N ASN A 104 -7.16 14.43 2.49
CA ASN A 104 -6.57 15.52 3.28
C ASN A 104 -5.88 15.02 4.56
N ILE A 105 -6.30 13.87 5.08
CA ILE A 105 -5.70 13.23 6.26
C ILE A 105 -4.47 12.43 5.86
N SER A 106 -4.57 11.65 4.77
CA SER A 106 -3.54 10.70 4.37
C SER A 106 -2.34 11.36 3.72
N LYS A 107 -2.55 12.41 2.91
CA LYS A 107 -1.48 13.05 2.15
C LYS A 107 -0.34 13.57 3.04
N PRO A 108 -0.57 14.35 4.10
CA PRO A 108 0.51 14.85 4.95
C PRO A 108 1.25 13.73 5.70
N ILE A 109 0.57 12.66 6.11
CA ILE A 109 1.17 11.51 6.78
C ILE A 109 2.16 10.82 5.83
N LEU A 110 1.73 10.54 4.60
CA LEU A 110 2.56 9.89 3.59
C LEU A 110 3.73 10.76 3.16
N GLN A 111 3.51 12.05 2.92
CA GLN A 111 4.58 12.99 2.57
C GLN A 111 5.61 13.11 3.69
N GLY A 112 5.18 13.16 4.94
CA GLY A 112 6.06 13.17 6.12
C GLY A 112 6.94 11.92 6.18
N ALA A 113 6.35 10.75 5.94
CA ALA A 113 7.09 9.49 5.92
C ALA A 113 8.08 9.40 4.74
N VAL A 114 7.71 9.86 3.54
CA VAL A 114 8.65 9.94 2.41
C VAL A 114 9.82 10.86 2.74
N ASN A 115 9.57 12.00 3.37
CA ASN A 115 10.64 12.91 3.78
C ASN A 115 11.59 12.30 4.83
N SER A 116 11.09 11.40 5.68
CA SER A 116 11.86 10.71 6.72
C SER A 116 12.68 9.51 6.21
N LEU A 117 12.57 9.13 4.92
CA LEU A 117 13.37 8.07 4.32
C LEU A 117 14.87 8.42 4.40
N ASN A 118 15.67 7.41 4.71
CA ASN A 118 17.10 7.52 4.95
C ASN A 118 17.91 6.46 4.18
N ALA A 119 19.24 6.48 4.34
CA ALA A 119 20.15 5.56 3.67
C ALA A 119 19.89 4.07 4.00
N GLN A 120 19.40 3.77 5.21
CA GLN A 120 19.05 2.40 5.60
C GLN A 120 17.84 1.89 4.84
N ASP A 121 16.82 2.73 4.63
CA ASP A 121 15.65 2.41 3.80
C ASP A 121 16.08 2.14 2.35
N VAL A 122 16.99 2.95 1.81
CA VAL A 122 17.57 2.75 0.47
C VAL A 122 18.29 1.41 0.35
N THR A 123 19.06 1.02 1.37
CA THR A 123 19.73 -0.29 1.41
C THR A 123 18.73 -1.43 1.30
N ARG A 124 17.61 -1.36 2.00
CA ARG A 124 16.52 -2.36 1.91
C ARG A 124 15.91 -2.42 0.50
N ILE A 125 15.77 -1.28 -0.17
CA ILE A 125 15.26 -1.22 -1.55
C ILE A 125 16.23 -1.91 -2.51
N ILE A 126 17.52 -1.70 -2.36
CA ILE A 126 18.54 -2.39 -3.17
C ILE A 126 18.50 -3.90 -2.95
N GLN A 127 18.21 -4.34 -1.74
CA GLN A 127 18.07 -5.73 -1.36
C GLN A 127 16.77 -6.38 -1.85
N GLY A 128 15.88 -5.63 -2.49
CA GLY A 128 14.66 -6.14 -3.13
C GLY A 128 13.34 -5.78 -2.47
N THR A 129 13.34 -5.02 -1.37
CA THR A 129 12.11 -4.47 -0.80
C THR A 129 11.62 -3.31 -1.68
N THR A 130 10.32 -3.21 -1.98
CA THR A 130 9.80 -2.04 -2.70
C THR A 130 9.81 -0.80 -1.81
N ALA A 131 9.96 0.40 -2.40
CA ALA A 131 9.88 1.65 -1.66
C ALA A 131 8.50 1.85 -1.05
N THR A 132 7.45 1.41 -1.76
CA THR A 132 6.07 1.40 -1.28
C THR A 132 5.89 0.49 -0.07
N GLN A 133 6.54 -0.69 -0.04
CA GLN A 133 6.48 -1.57 1.13
C GLN A 133 7.07 -0.90 2.38
N ILE A 134 8.20 -0.21 2.24
CA ILE A 134 8.81 0.54 3.35
C ILE A 134 7.87 1.67 3.84
N LEU A 135 7.27 2.40 2.89
CA LEU A 135 6.30 3.44 3.22
C LEU A 135 5.09 2.86 3.97
N LYS A 136 4.59 1.71 3.51
CA LYS A 136 3.48 0.97 4.13
C LYS A 136 3.81 0.56 5.57
N GLU A 137 4.98 -0.01 5.81
CA GLU A 137 5.44 -0.39 7.16
C GLU A 137 5.49 0.81 8.12
N LYS A 138 5.93 1.96 7.62
CA LYS A 138 6.05 3.19 8.43
C LYS A 138 4.71 3.86 8.74
N THR A 139 3.68 3.68 7.91
CA THR A 139 2.50 4.56 7.97
C THR A 139 1.15 3.85 8.07
N SER A 140 1.03 2.55 7.76
CA SER A 140 -0.27 1.86 7.71
C SER A 140 -1.10 2.01 8.98
N GLN A 141 -0.50 1.77 10.14
CA GLN A 141 -1.23 1.86 11.41
C GLN A 141 -1.69 3.28 11.69
N GLN A 142 -0.82 4.27 11.45
CA GLN A 142 -1.16 5.68 11.63
C GLN A 142 -2.27 6.11 10.66
N LEU A 143 -2.21 5.69 9.41
CA LEU A 143 -3.24 6.00 8.41
C LEU A 143 -4.59 5.40 8.82
N VAL A 144 -4.64 4.11 9.14
CA VAL A 144 -5.88 3.45 9.58
C VAL A 144 -6.45 4.16 10.81
N ALA A 145 -5.64 4.45 11.82
CA ALA A 145 -6.09 5.14 13.02
C ALA A 145 -6.60 6.56 12.74
N ALA A 146 -5.95 7.28 11.82
CA ALA A 146 -6.33 8.65 11.48
C ALA A 146 -7.62 8.74 10.65
N ILE A 147 -7.87 7.76 9.75
CA ILE A 147 -9.05 7.80 8.88
C ILE A 147 -10.27 7.09 9.48
N ALA A 148 -10.08 6.12 10.39
CA ALA A 148 -11.16 5.31 10.95
C ALA A 148 -12.30 6.13 11.58
N PRO A 149 -12.08 7.21 12.33
CA PRO A 149 -13.16 8.04 12.88
C PRO A 149 -14.03 8.64 11.80
N LYS A 150 -13.44 9.07 10.66
CA LYS A 150 -14.20 9.66 9.56
C LYS A 150 -14.97 8.61 8.77
N VAL A 151 -14.39 7.42 8.62
CA VAL A 151 -15.08 6.28 8.01
C VAL A 151 -16.26 5.86 8.88
N ASP A 152 -16.11 5.81 10.21
CA ASP A 152 -17.18 5.47 11.14
C ASP A 152 -18.32 6.47 11.09
N GLU A 153 -18.01 7.77 11.11
CA GLU A 153 -19.00 8.86 10.94
C GLU A 153 -19.84 8.65 9.67
N LYS A 154 -19.18 8.34 8.55
CA LYS A 154 -19.86 8.13 7.27
C LYS A 154 -20.66 6.83 7.21
N LEU A 155 -20.15 5.74 7.78
CA LEU A 155 -20.90 4.48 7.89
C LEU A 155 -22.22 4.68 8.67
N ASN A 156 -22.18 5.46 9.74
CA ASN A 156 -23.35 5.76 10.55
C ASN A 156 -24.33 6.69 9.81
N GLU A 157 -23.81 7.76 9.17
CA GLU A 157 -24.61 8.72 8.41
C GLU A 157 -25.44 8.05 7.30
N TYR A 158 -24.82 7.13 6.57
CA TYR A 158 -25.46 6.39 5.47
C TYR A 158 -26.27 5.18 5.93
N GLY A 159 -26.24 4.82 7.20
CA GLY A 159 -26.95 3.65 7.75
C GLY A 159 -26.47 2.30 7.18
N ILE A 160 -25.23 2.27 6.66
CA ILE A 160 -24.63 1.10 5.99
C ILE A 160 -24.58 -0.09 6.96
N ALA A 161 -24.15 0.12 8.20
CA ALA A 161 -24.09 -0.93 9.20
C ALA A 161 -25.45 -1.58 9.44
N LYS A 162 -26.52 -0.78 9.53
CA LYS A 162 -27.89 -1.28 9.69
C LYS A 162 -28.34 -2.07 8.47
N THR A 163 -28.02 -1.60 7.27
CA THR A 163 -28.41 -2.23 6.02
C THR A 163 -27.70 -3.57 5.82
N ILE A 164 -26.41 -3.64 6.12
CA ILE A 164 -25.62 -4.87 6.10
C ILE A 164 -26.17 -5.87 7.13
N ASN A 165 -26.45 -5.42 8.36
CA ASN A 165 -27.06 -6.25 9.40
C ASN A 165 -28.40 -6.85 8.91
N THR A 166 -29.25 -6.05 8.28
CA THR A 166 -30.54 -6.50 7.78
C THR A 166 -30.40 -7.50 6.64
N ALA A 167 -29.49 -7.26 5.70
CA ALA A 167 -29.25 -8.13 4.55
C ALA A 167 -28.63 -9.50 4.94
N LEU A 168 -27.88 -9.52 6.04
CA LEU A 168 -27.15 -10.70 6.51
C LEU A 168 -27.77 -11.33 7.75
N SER A 169 -28.96 -10.85 8.21
CA SER A 169 -29.76 -11.43 9.32
C SER A 169 -30.25 -12.82 9.00
N GLY A 170 -29.39 -13.76 8.84
CA GLY A 170 -29.65 -15.17 8.52
C GLY A 170 -28.35 -15.94 8.27
N ASN A 171 -27.24 -15.25 8.10
CA ASN A 171 -25.94 -15.86 7.89
C ASN A 171 -24.95 -15.43 8.96
N ASN A 172 -24.55 -16.38 9.82
CA ASN A 172 -23.55 -16.19 10.89
C ASN A 172 -22.13 -15.84 10.39
N LEU A 173 -21.95 -15.60 9.08
CA LEU A 173 -20.63 -15.41 8.46
C LEU A 173 -19.95 -14.10 8.89
N LEU A 174 -20.70 -13.02 9.10
CA LEU A 174 -20.11 -11.74 9.50
C LEU A 174 -19.75 -11.69 11.00
N GLY A 175 -20.48 -12.37 11.84
CA GLY A 175 -20.18 -12.44 13.26
C GLY A 175 -18.80 -13.07 13.52
N SER A 176 -18.44 -14.09 12.74
CA SER A 176 -17.14 -14.77 12.88
C SER A 176 -15.99 -13.92 12.29
N LEU A 177 -16.22 -13.13 11.26
CA LEU A 177 -15.21 -12.26 10.63
C LEU A 177 -14.92 -10.98 11.43
N LEU A 178 -15.94 -10.45 12.12
CA LEU A 178 -15.84 -9.22 12.91
C LEU A 178 -15.58 -9.45 14.40
N GLY A 179 -15.30 -10.70 14.80
CA GLY A 179 -14.90 -11.05 16.17
C GLY A 179 -16.04 -10.94 17.22
N GLY A 180 -17.30 -10.96 16.76
CA GLY A 180 -18.47 -10.82 17.64
C GLY A 180 -19.36 -12.04 17.62
N SER A 181 -19.63 -12.60 18.80
CA SER A 181 -20.55 -13.73 19.04
C SER A 181 -22.02 -13.33 19.12
N SER A 182 -22.43 -12.18 18.59
CA SER A 182 -23.80 -11.69 18.71
C SER A 182 -24.29 -10.97 17.44
N ASN A 183 -25.59 -11.06 17.21
CA ASN A 183 -26.39 -10.60 16.07
C ASN A 183 -26.28 -9.08 15.73
N ASN A 184 -25.29 -8.37 16.26
CA ASN A 184 -25.03 -6.97 15.95
C ASN A 184 -23.62 -6.84 15.34
N VAL A 185 -23.54 -6.44 14.08
CA VAL A 185 -22.28 -5.99 13.47
C VAL A 185 -21.80 -4.78 14.25
N ASN A 186 -20.67 -4.93 14.93
CA ASN A 186 -20.02 -3.81 15.60
C ASN A 186 -19.55 -2.81 14.55
N THR A 187 -20.11 -1.61 14.56
CA THR A 187 -19.72 -0.52 13.64
C THR A 187 -18.20 -0.26 13.66
N GLY A 188 -17.57 -0.36 14.83
CA GLY A 188 -16.13 -0.19 14.97
C GLY A 188 -15.30 -1.24 14.21
N GLY A 189 -15.77 -2.49 14.14
CA GLY A 189 -15.13 -3.53 13.32
C GLY A 189 -15.26 -3.25 11.83
N LEU A 190 -16.44 -2.79 11.39
CA LEU A 190 -16.67 -2.43 10.00
C LEU A 190 -15.88 -1.20 9.57
N SER A 191 -15.82 -0.16 10.41
CA SER A 191 -15.01 1.04 10.18
C SER A 191 -13.53 0.71 10.04
N LYS A 192 -13.02 -0.19 10.89
CA LYS A 192 -11.65 -0.66 10.83
C LYS A 192 -11.37 -1.36 9.50
N LEU A 193 -12.21 -2.34 9.12
CA LEU A 193 -12.05 -3.07 7.86
C LEU A 193 -12.12 -2.15 6.64
N ALA A 194 -13.07 -1.22 6.60
CA ALA A 194 -13.19 -0.24 5.53
C ALA A 194 -11.95 0.68 5.47
N SER A 195 -11.42 1.09 6.62
CA SER A 195 -10.22 1.90 6.71
C SER A 195 -8.98 1.14 6.24
N GLU A 196 -8.83 -0.12 6.64
CA GLU A 196 -7.76 -0.99 6.17
C GLU A 196 -7.84 -1.23 4.66
N GLN A 197 -9.04 -1.40 4.10
CA GLN A 197 -9.25 -1.51 2.66
C GLN A 197 -8.82 -0.24 1.93
N LEU A 198 -9.24 0.93 2.39
CA LEU A 198 -8.84 2.21 1.81
C LEU A 198 -7.31 2.38 1.85
N VAL A 199 -6.68 2.12 2.99
CA VAL A 199 -5.22 2.23 3.13
C VAL A 199 -4.50 1.24 2.21
N ASN A 200 -4.92 -0.01 2.18
CA ASN A 200 -4.31 -1.02 1.32
C ASN A 200 -4.53 -0.73 -0.17
N GLY A 201 -5.72 -0.27 -0.55
CA GLY A 201 -6.02 0.16 -1.93
C GLY A 201 -5.13 1.31 -2.38
N LEU A 202 -4.90 2.28 -1.51
CA LEU A 202 -3.99 3.39 -1.77
C LEU A 202 -2.55 2.91 -1.99
N PHE A 203 -2.05 2.00 -1.13
CA PHE A 203 -0.72 1.43 -1.31
C PHE A 203 -0.62 0.59 -2.59
N ASN A 204 -1.63 -0.16 -2.97
CA ASN A 204 -1.64 -0.89 -4.25
C ASN A 204 -1.50 0.06 -5.45
N ILE A 205 -2.12 1.24 -5.41
CA ILE A 205 -1.98 2.25 -6.46
C ILE A 205 -0.56 2.84 -6.49
N ILE A 206 0.01 3.13 -5.32
CA ILE A 206 1.38 3.66 -5.20
C ILE A 206 2.39 2.61 -5.69
N GLU A 207 2.22 1.36 -5.32
CA GLU A 207 3.07 0.24 -5.73
C GLU A 207 2.99 -0.01 -7.24
N ASP A 208 1.78 0.01 -7.83
CA ASP A 208 1.59 -0.07 -9.28
C ASP A 208 2.33 1.05 -10.00
N TYR A 209 2.25 2.28 -9.47
CA TYR A 209 3.02 3.40 -10.00
C TYR A 209 4.53 3.19 -9.88
N GLU A 210 5.02 2.68 -8.74
CA GLU A 210 6.43 2.35 -8.54
C GLU A 210 6.89 1.31 -9.56
N HIS A 211 6.13 0.23 -9.77
CA HIS A 211 6.45 -0.81 -10.76
C HIS A 211 6.52 -0.26 -12.18
N GLN A 212 5.56 0.57 -12.59
CA GLN A 212 5.55 1.20 -13.91
C GLN A 212 6.75 2.13 -14.13
N ASN A 213 7.30 2.70 -13.05
CA ASN A 213 8.44 3.61 -13.07
C ASN A 213 9.74 2.98 -12.56
N SER A 214 9.77 1.65 -12.40
CA SER A 214 10.92 0.91 -11.86
C SER A 214 12.22 1.16 -12.64
N LYS A 215 12.16 1.31 -13.97
CA LYS A 215 13.33 1.65 -14.79
C LYS A 215 13.93 3.02 -14.44
N ALA A 216 13.08 3.98 -14.08
CA ALA A 216 13.54 5.30 -13.62
C ALA A 216 14.17 5.23 -12.24
N LEU A 217 13.74 4.29 -11.38
CA LEU A 217 14.32 4.02 -10.07
C LEU A 217 15.63 3.25 -10.16
N LEU A 218 15.65 2.18 -10.96
CA LEU A 218 16.74 1.21 -10.97
C LEU A 218 17.82 1.54 -12.01
N GLY A 219 17.47 2.26 -13.09
CA GLY A 219 18.42 2.65 -14.13
C GLY A 219 19.61 3.46 -13.58
N PRO A 220 19.39 4.52 -12.79
CA PRO A 220 20.48 5.26 -12.13
C PRO A 220 21.19 4.47 -11.03
N LEU A 221 20.58 3.40 -10.51
CA LEU A 221 21.12 2.55 -9.45
C LEU A 221 21.92 1.36 -9.98
N GLY A 222 22.07 1.23 -11.32
CA GLY A 222 22.99 0.27 -11.93
C GLY A 222 22.44 -1.17 -12.03
N LYS A 223 21.11 -1.33 -12.12
CA LYS A 223 20.47 -2.62 -12.44
C LYS A 223 19.91 -2.64 -13.84
#